data_d9954e2a9928c3af350bbc6f4f0f77c1
#
_entry.id   d9954e2a9928c3af350bbc6f4f0f77c1
#
_cell.length_a   1.000
_cell.length_b   1.000
_cell.length_c   1.000
_cell.angle_alpha   90.00
_cell.angle_beta   90.00
_cell.angle_gamma   90.00
#
_symmetry.space_group_name_H-M   'P 1'
#
loop_
_entity.id
_entity.type
_entity.pdbx_description
1 polymer ?
#
loop_
_entity_poly.entity_id
_entity_poly.type
_entity_poly.pdbx_seq_one_letter_code
_entity_poly.pdbx_strand_id
1 'polypeptide(L)'
;MESDPFFELYSVVDERSASFFALGLIQRFEEPVGVICTSGTASANYCSAISEAYYQELPLLVLTADRLPCLLDQHEDQMIHQSTKYVNVTKYVANLPVVNTLQDEWYNNRLINEALLELNHHGTGPVQNKIPVADHMDDFTVTELPMQRIINRYD
;
A
#
# COMPACT_ATOMS: atom_id res chain seq x y z
N MET A 1 -4.13 4.08 12.82
CA MET A 1 -3.64 2.73 13.12
C MET A 1 -3.14 2.61 14.56
N GLU A 2 -2.24 3.47 15.06
CA GLU A 2 -1.73 3.37 16.43
C GLU A 2 -2.81 3.39 17.53
N SER A 3 -3.91 4.07 17.29
CA SER A 3 -5.04 4.16 18.23
C SER A 3 -6.09 3.05 18.07
N ASP A 4 -5.95 2.20 17.06
CA ASP A 4 -6.93 1.15 16.78
C ASP A 4 -6.38 -0.21 17.25
N PRO A 5 -7.03 -0.86 18.24
CA PRO A 5 -6.57 -2.12 18.81
C PRO A 5 -6.62 -3.32 17.84
N PHE A 6 -7.20 -3.15 16.66
CA PHE A 6 -7.18 -4.16 15.61
C PHE A 6 -5.77 -4.39 15.05
N PHE A 7 -4.93 -3.34 15.06
CA PHE A 7 -3.59 -3.41 14.46
C PHE A 7 -2.51 -3.65 15.52
N GLU A 8 -1.68 -4.64 15.31
CA GLU A 8 -0.41 -4.81 16.01
C GLU A 8 0.71 -4.18 15.18
N LEU A 9 1.37 -3.15 15.72
CA LEU A 9 2.33 -2.32 14.99
C LEU A 9 3.76 -2.60 15.44
N TYR A 10 4.64 -2.76 14.45
CA TYR A 10 6.08 -2.90 14.63
C TYR A 10 6.81 -1.76 13.91
N SER A 11 7.67 -1.04 14.61
CA SER A 11 8.53 -0.01 14.02
C SER A 11 9.91 -0.58 13.73
N VAL A 12 10.29 -0.59 12.45
CA VAL A 12 11.60 -1.07 11.98
C VAL A 12 12.23 0.05 11.14
N VAL A 13 13.44 0.48 11.52
CA VAL A 13 14.06 1.68 10.95
C VAL A 13 14.44 1.55 9.47
N ASP A 14 14.88 0.37 9.05
CA ASP A 14 15.29 0.09 7.66
C ASP A 14 14.16 -0.59 6.88
N GLU A 15 13.75 0.00 5.76
CA GLU A 15 12.59 -0.48 4.98
C GLU A 15 12.79 -1.89 4.44
N ARG A 16 13.99 -2.24 3.98
CA ARG A 16 14.28 -3.59 3.50
C ARG A 16 14.16 -4.59 4.64
N SER A 17 14.70 -4.29 5.79
CA SER A 17 14.57 -5.12 6.99
C SER A 17 13.11 -5.24 7.44
N ALA A 18 12.36 -4.16 7.42
CA ALA A 18 10.93 -4.14 7.74
C ALA A 18 10.14 -5.09 6.81
N SER A 19 10.41 -5.01 5.50
CA SER A 19 9.68 -5.84 4.53
C SER A 19 10.01 -7.34 4.67
N PHE A 20 11.25 -7.72 4.92
CA PHE A 20 11.59 -9.13 5.20
C PHE A 20 11.09 -9.60 6.57
N PHE A 21 11.06 -8.72 7.57
CA PHE A 21 10.42 -9.01 8.85
C PHE A 21 8.93 -9.33 8.67
N ALA A 22 8.23 -8.55 7.84
CA ALA A 22 6.83 -8.82 7.50
C ALA A 22 6.65 -10.19 6.83
N LEU A 23 7.56 -10.61 5.92
CA LEU A 23 7.50 -11.95 5.33
C LEU A 23 7.64 -13.04 6.40
N GLY A 24 8.52 -12.84 7.38
CA GLY A 24 8.67 -13.76 8.52
C GLY A 24 7.38 -13.86 9.35
N LEU A 25 6.67 -12.74 9.56
CA LEU A 25 5.38 -12.73 10.26
C LEU A 25 4.31 -13.49 9.44
N ILE A 26 4.21 -13.24 8.13
CA ILE A 26 3.28 -13.97 7.25
C ILE A 26 3.52 -15.48 7.34
N GLN A 27 4.78 -15.91 7.20
CA GLN A 27 5.13 -17.34 7.27
C GLN A 27 4.86 -17.96 8.63
N ARG A 28 4.95 -17.16 9.70
CA ARG A 28 4.74 -17.66 11.09
C ARG A 28 3.28 -17.76 11.45
N PHE A 29 2.45 -16.79 11.01
CA PHE A 29 1.05 -16.67 11.44
C PHE A 29 0.06 -17.07 10.35
N GLU A 30 0.52 -17.21 9.11
CA GLU A 30 -0.32 -17.53 7.93
C GLU A 30 -1.42 -16.46 7.69
N GLU A 31 -1.16 -15.21 8.07
CA GLU A 31 -2.07 -14.08 7.94
C GLU A 31 -1.46 -12.97 7.07
N PRO A 32 -2.28 -12.15 6.38
CA PRO A 32 -1.78 -10.99 5.66
C PRO A 32 -1.08 -9.97 6.58
N VAL A 33 0.06 -9.46 6.16
CA VAL A 33 0.80 -8.42 6.88
C VAL A 33 0.98 -7.19 5.99
N GLY A 34 0.80 -6.01 6.58
CA GLY A 34 1.03 -4.73 5.92
C GLY A 34 2.43 -4.17 6.18
N VAL A 35 3.07 -3.60 5.16
CA VAL A 35 4.27 -2.76 5.30
C VAL A 35 4.00 -1.36 4.79
N ILE A 36 4.47 -0.35 5.50
CA ILE A 36 4.21 1.06 5.20
C ILE A 36 5.54 1.80 5.12
N CYS A 37 5.73 2.60 4.08
CA CYS A 37 6.88 3.50 3.98
C CYS A 37 6.52 4.83 3.32
N THR A 38 7.42 5.79 3.44
CA THR A 38 7.34 7.05 2.71
C THR A 38 7.58 6.87 1.21
N SER A 39 7.51 7.95 0.46
CA SER A 39 7.68 7.96 -1.00
C SER A 39 9.14 7.73 -1.46
N GLY A 40 9.32 7.55 -2.75
CA GLY A 40 10.60 7.58 -3.42
C GLY A 40 11.49 6.38 -3.14
N THR A 41 12.73 6.66 -2.72
CA THR A 41 13.76 5.62 -2.51
C THR A 41 13.42 4.65 -1.38
N ALA A 42 12.65 5.06 -0.37
CA ALA A 42 12.12 4.18 0.66
C ALA A 42 11.34 3.00 0.03
N SER A 43 10.41 3.31 -0.85
CA SER A 43 9.66 2.27 -1.56
C SER A 43 10.54 1.34 -2.39
N ALA A 44 11.70 1.84 -2.90
CA ALA A 44 12.64 1.01 -3.66
C ALA A 44 13.25 -0.13 -2.83
N ASN A 45 13.42 0.08 -1.53
CA ASN A 45 13.96 -0.92 -0.62
C ASN A 45 13.03 -2.13 -0.43
N TYR A 46 11.75 -2.01 -0.74
CA TYR A 46 10.80 -3.13 -0.67
C TYR A 46 10.88 -4.10 -1.84
N CYS A 47 11.52 -3.73 -2.98
CA CYS A 47 11.51 -4.53 -4.21
C CYS A 47 11.91 -6.00 -3.99
N SER A 48 12.95 -6.25 -3.23
CA SER A 48 13.46 -7.61 -3.01
C SER A 48 12.47 -8.48 -2.23
N ALA A 49 11.88 -7.93 -1.16
CA ALA A 49 10.91 -8.66 -0.35
C ALA A 49 9.57 -8.84 -1.09
N ILE A 50 9.12 -7.85 -1.86
CA ILE A 50 7.92 -7.98 -2.70
C ILE A 50 8.11 -9.08 -3.75
N SER A 51 9.29 -9.13 -4.39
CA SER A 51 9.61 -10.19 -5.33
C SER A 51 9.58 -11.57 -4.66
N GLU A 52 10.17 -11.69 -3.48
CA GLU A 52 10.15 -12.93 -2.71
C GLU A 52 8.71 -13.30 -2.32
N ALA A 53 7.91 -12.34 -1.85
CA ALA A 53 6.49 -12.54 -1.53
C ALA A 53 5.69 -13.05 -2.75
N TYR A 54 5.98 -12.52 -3.93
CA TYR A 54 5.29 -12.93 -5.17
C TYR A 54 5.58 -14.38 -5.52
N TYR A 55 6.84 -14.79 -5.53
CA TYR A 55 7.22 -16.16 -5.89
C TYR A 55 6.94 -17.20 -4.80
N GLN A 56 6.80 -16.77 -3.54
CA GLN A 56 6.35 -17.62 -2.43
C GLN A 56 4.86 -17.56 -2.17
N GLU A 57 4.11 -16.81 -2.97
CA GLU A 57 2.65 -16.62 -2.82
C GLU A 57 2.27 -16.13 -1.40
N LEU A 58 3.01 -15.14 -0.88
CA LEU A 58 2.76 -14.57 0.45
C LEU A 58 1.86 -13.32 0.37
N PRO A 59 0.79 -13.23 1.17
CA PRO A 59 -0.16 -12.11 1.14
C PRO A 59 0.42 -10.86 1.83
N LEU A 60 1.31 -10.14 1.13
CA LEU A 60 1.93 -8.91 1.60
C LEU A 60 1.15 -7.69 1.08
N LEU A 61 0.61 -6.87 2.00
CA LEU A 61 0.01 -5.58 1.67
C LEU A 61 1.06 -4.48 1.73
N VAL A 62 1.40 -3.90 0.60
CA VAL A 62 2.40 -2.83 0.49
C VAL A 62 1.70 -1.48 0.41
N LEU A 63 1.90 -0.62 1.40
CA LEU A 63 1.38 0.74 1.47
C LEU A 63 2.52 1.72 1.27
N THR A 64 2.53 2.45 0.16
CA THR A 64 3.57 3.44 -0.12
C THR A 64 2.96 4.83 -0.26
N ALA A 65 3.51 5.81 0.46
CA ALA A 65 3.22 7.18 0.12
C ALA A 65 3.77 7.52 -1.28
N ASP A 66 3.16 8.47 -1.95
CA ASP A 66 3.67 9.02 -3.21
C ASP A 66 3.44 10.53 -3.27
N ARG A 67 4.21 11.21 -4.10
CA ARG A 67 4.02 12.63 -4.37
C ARG A 67 2.90 12.85 -5.37
N LEU A 68 2.39 14.08 -5.41
CA LEU A 68 1.40 14.46 -6.43
C LEU A 68 1.97 14.31 -7.83
N PRO A 69 1.18 13.80 -8.80
CA PRO A 69 1.66 13.58 -10.17
C PRO A 69 2.24 14.82 -10.87
N CYS A 70 1.76 16.02 -10.50
CA CYS A 70 2.25 17.28 -11.06
C CYS A 70 3.68 17.64 -10.64
N LEU A 71 4.22 16.99 -9.60
CA LEU A 71 5.57 17.21 -9.10
C LEU A 71 6.59 16.22 -9.70
N LEU A 72 6.13 15.18 -10.42
CA LEU A 72 7.02 14.22 -11.06
C LEU A 72 7.99 14.91 -12.01
N ASP A 73 9.27 14.49 -11.95
CA ASP A 73 10.37 15.02 -12.77
C ASP A 73 10.67 16.53 -12.57
N GLN A 74 10.23 17.12 -11.45
CA GLN A 74 10.44 18.53 -11.11
C GLN A 74 11.57 18.74 -10.09
N HIS A 75 12.47 17.78 -9.91
CA HIS A 75 13.57 17.80 -8.93
C HIS A 75 13.11 17.88 -7.46
N GLU A 76 11.90 17.47 -7.18
CA GLU A 76 11.40 17.35 -5.80
C GLU A 76 12.11 16.23 -5.05
N ASP A 77 12.21 16.38 -3.75
CA ASP A 77 12.89 15.43 -2.86
C ASP A 77 12.13 14.10 -2.79
N GLN A 78 12.87 13.00 -2.71
CA GLN A 78 12.35 11.62 -2.59
C GLN A 78 11.29 11.25 -3.63
N MET A 79 11.50 11.65 -4.88
CA MET A 79 10.56 11.39 -5.96
C MET A 79 11.10 10.40 -6.96
N ILE A 80 10.29 9.40 -7.29
CA ILE A 80 10.53 8.42 -8.34
C ILE A 80 9.20 7.98 -8.95
N HIS A 81 9.23 7.44 -10.16
CA HIS A 81 8.04 6.83 -10.76
C HIS A 81 7.71 5.51 -10.04
N GLN A 82 6.73 5.54 -9.13
CA GLN A 82 6.34 4.38 -8.32
C GLN A 82 5.25 3.50 -8.96
N SER A 83 4.41 4.07 -9.83
CA SER A 83 3.20 3.40 -10.36
C SER A 83 3.47 2.13 -11.17
N THR A 84 4.67 1.98 -11.72
CA THR A 84 5.06 0.82 -12.53
C THR A 84 6.11 -0.07 -11.88
N LYS A 85 6.59 0.32 -10.70
CA LYS A 85 7.76 -0.31 -10.07
C LYS A 85 7.57 -1.79 -9.76
N TYR A 86 6.39 -2.17 -9.28
CA TYR A 86 6.11 -3.53 -8.81
C TYR A 86 5.15 -4.32 -9.70
N VAL A 87 4.80 -3.79 -10.87
CA VAL A 87 3.77 -4.38 -11.77
C VAL A 87 4.02 -5.86 -12.09
N ASN A 88 5.28 -6.27 -12.20
CA ASN A 88 5.62 -7.66 -12.54
C ASN A 88 5.75 -8.59 -11.33
N VAL A 89 5.67 -8.07 -10.12
CA VAL A 89 5.89 -8.81 -8.87
C VAL A 89 4.80 -8.52 -7.83
N THR A 90 3.64 -8.05 -8.28
CA THR A 90 2.44 -7.87 -7.47
C THR A 90 1.23 -8.37 -8.25
N LYS A 91 0.22 -8.86 -7.54
CA LYS A 91 -1.06 -9.26 -8.14
C LYS A 91 -1.92 -8.06 -8.54
N TYR A 92 -1.81 -6.96 -7.80
CA TYR A 92 -2.57 -5.75 -8.04
C TYR A 92 -1.82 -4.51 -7.55
N VAL A 93 -1.94 -3.41 -8.31
CA VAL A 93 -1.42 -2.10 -7.94
C VAL A 93 -2.56 -1.07 -7.97
N ALA A 94 -2.97 -0.61 -6.82
CA ALA A 94 -3.94 0.47 -6.67
C ALA A 94 -3.22 1.83 -6.64
N ASN A 95 -3.36 2.61 -7.70
CA ASN A 95 -2.93 4.01 -7.71
C ASN A 95 -4.09 4.88 -7.21
N LEU A 96 -4.09 5.23 -5.94
CA LEU A 96 -5.17 5.99 -5.33
C LEU A 96 -5.13 7.46 -5.82
N PRO A 97 -6.24 8.02 -6.32
CA PRO A 97 -6.32 9.44 -6.61
C PRO A 97 -6.41 10.29 -5.34
N VAL A 98 -6.04 11.57 -5.47
CA VAL A 98 -6.33 12.58 -4.43
C VAL A 98 -7.84 12.74 -4.30
N VAL A 99 -8.34 12.74 -3.07
CA VAL A 99 -9.77 12.90 -2.81
C VAL A 99 -10.16 14.38 -2.83
N ASN A 100 -10.91 14.80 -3.84
CA ASN A 100 -11.47 16.14 -3.96
C ASN A 100 -13.00 16.12 -3.99
N THR A 101 -13.59 15.00 -4.33
CA THR A 101 -15.03 14.81 -4.50
C THR A 101 -15.51 13.50 -3.85
N LEU A 102 -16.81 13.38 -3.64
CA LEU A 102 -17.42 12.12 -3.20
C LEU A 102 -17.22 10.96 -4.19
N GLN A 103 -17.01 11.28 -5.46
CA GLN A 103 -16.70 10.25 -6.46
C GLN A 103 -15.28 9.72 -6.29
N ASP A 104 -14.31 10.60 -5.96
CA ASP A 104 -12.93 10.18 -5.69
C ASP A 104 -12.86 9.32 -4.43
N GLU A 105 -13.63 9.69 -3.39
CA GLU A 105 -13.76 8.89 -2.17
C GLU A 105 -14.28 7.49 -2.48
N TRP A 106 -15.38 7.41 -3.26
CA TRP A 106 -15.94 6.12 -3.65
C TRP A 106 -14.97 5.32 -4.50
N TYR A 107 -14.26 5.97 -5.42
CA TYR A 107 -13.28 5.30 -6.28
C TYR A 107 -12.08 4.78 -5.49
N ASN A 108 -11.58 5.54 -4.51
CA ASN A 108 -10.55 5.07 -3.58
C ASN A 108 -11.03 3.85 -2.78
N ASN A 109 -12.25 3.90 -2.25
CA ASN A 109 -12.84 2.76 -1.55
C ASN A 109 -12.87 1.52 -2.43
N ARG A 110 -13.27 1.65 -3.70
CA ARG A 110 -13.26 0.56 -4.67
C ARG A 110 -11.85 0.00 -4.89
N LEU A 111 -10.87 0.84 -5.20
CA LEU A 111 -9.50 0.42 -5.48
C LEU A 111 -8.85 -0.29 -4.29
N ILE A 112 -9.07 0.22 -3.07
CA ILE A 112 -8.57 -0.40 -1.84
C ILE A 112 -9.19 -1.79 -1.65
N ASN A 113 -10.50 -1.91 -1.80
CA ASN A 113 -11.18 -3.19 -1.66
C ASN A 113 -10.75 -4.20 -2.74
N GLU A 114 -10.56 -3.76 -3.99
CA GLU A 114 -10.03 -4.62 -5.04
C GLU A 114 -8.62 -5.13 -4.68
N ALA A 115 -7.75 -4.26 -4.17
CA ALA A 115 -6.42 -4.66 -3.72
C ALA A 115 -6.46 -5.68 -2.57
N LEU A 116 -7.30 -5.43 -1.56
CA LEU A 116 -7.45 -6.33 -0.41
C LEU A 116 -8.01 -7.70 -0.82
N LEU A 117 -8.95 -7.74 -1.76
CA LEU A 117 -9.48 -8.99 -2.31
C LEU A 117 -8.39 -9.78 -3.05
N GLU A 118 -7.53 -9.09 -3.81
CA GLU A 118 -6.44 -9.73 -4.58
C GLU A 118 -5.36 -10.36 -3.70
N LEU A 119 -5.25 -10.01 -2.42
CA LEU A 119 -4.32 -10.69 -1.52
C LEU A 119 -4.53 -12.22 -1.51
N ASN A 120 -5.78 -12.67 -1.65
CA ASN A 120 -6.15 -14.09 -1.52
C ASN A 120 -6.93 -14.65 -2.72
N HIS A 121 -7.29 -13.83 -3.71
CA HIS A 121 -8.07 -14.26 -4.87
C HIS A 121 -7.20 -15.05 -5.86
N HIS A 122 -7.62 -16.24 -6.28
CA HIS A 122 -6.86 -17.15 -7.15
C HIS A 122 -5.40 -17.39 -6.69
N GLY A 123 -5.24 -17.71 -5.41
CA GLY A 123 -3.95 -17.84 -4.74
C GLY A 123 -3.58 -16.58 -3.96
N THR A 124 -2.66 -16.71 -3.02
CA THR A 124 -2.16 -15.59 -2.23
C THR A 124 -1.01 -14.85 -2.94
N GLY A 125 -0.78 -13.59 -2.57
CA GLY A 125 0.34 -12.85 -3.13
C GLY A 125 0.31 -11.36 -2.77
N PRO A 126 1.40 -10.63 -3.07
CA PRO A 126 1.52 -9.23 -2.69
C PRO A 126 0.66 -8.31 -3.55
N VAL A 127 0.17 -7.24 -2.91
CA VAL A 127 -0.55 -6.14 -3.57
C VAL A 127 0.01 -4.80 -3.09
N GLN A 128 -0.14 -3.75 -3.90
CA GLN A 128 0.28 -2.40 -3.53
C GLN A 128 -0.88 -1.41 -3.57
N ASN A 129 -0.99 -0.60 -2.52
CA ASN A 129 -1.75 0.65 -2.52
C ASN A 129 -0.78 1.83 -2.47
N LYS A 130 -0.77 2.62 -3.54
CA LYS A 130 0.00 3.84 -3.65
C LYS A 130 -0.86 5.03 -3.23
N ILE A 131 -0.47 5.73 -2.16
CA ILE A 131 -1.26 6.77 -1.49
C ILE A 131 -0.65 8.14 -1.80
N PRO A 132 -1.31 9.02 -2.56
CA PRO A 132 -0.80 10.37 -2.80
C PRO A 132 -0.88 11.19 -1.51
N VAL A 133 0.24 11.82 -1.14
CA VAL A 133 0.34 12.72 0.01
C VAL A 133 0.73 14.09 -0.49
N ALA A 134 -0.15 15.07 -0.28
CA ALA A 134 0.03 16.43 -0.79
C ALA A 134 1.03 17.24 0.04
N ASP A 135 1.01 17.09 1.36
CA ASP A 135 1.90 17.75 2.30
C ASP A 135 2.30 16.80 3.43
N HIS A 136 3.45 17.11 4.07
CA HIS A 136 3.98 16.31 5.16
C HIS A 136 3.25 16.54 6.51
N MET A 137 2.45 17.59 6.59
CA MET A 137 1.83 18.08 7.82
C MET A 137 0.30 18.16 7.72
N ASP A 138 -0.28 17.27 6.89
CA ASP A 138 -1.74 17.20 6.79
C ASP A 138 -2.36 16.85 8.14
N ASP A 139 -3.08 17.79 8.71
CA ASP A 139 -3.87 17.57 9.91
C ASP A 139 -5.02 16.63 9.59
N PHE A 140 -4.99 15.43 10.15
CA PHE A 140 -6.11 14.49 10.08
C PHE A 140 -7.26 15.01 10.94
N THR A 141 -8.18 15.70 10.33
CA THR A 141 -9.38 16.26 10.99
C THR A 141 -10.57 15.30 11.00
N VAL A 142 -10.37 14.09 10.48
CA VAL A 142 -11.44 13.07 10.38
C VAL A 142 -11.72 12.49 11.76
N THR A 143 -12.92 12.75 12.27
CA THR A 143 -13.40 12.22 13.56
C THR A 143 -14.05 10.84 13.44
N GLU A 144 -14.54 10.49 12.26
CA GLU A 144 -15.17 9.20 11.96
C GLU A 144 -14.62 8.66 10.64
N LEU A 145 -14.39 7.35 10.57
CA LEU A 145 -13.97 6.70 9.34
C LEU A 145 -15.13 6.70 8.32
N PRO A 146 -14.86 6.91 7.02
CA PRO A 146 -15.88 6.88 5.99
C PRO A 146 -16.54 5.51 5.92
N MET A 147 -17.85 5.51 5.65
CA MET A 147 -18.61 4.26 5.51
C MET A 147 -18.10 3.46 4.28
N GLN A 148 -17.80 2.20 4.53
CA GLN A 148 -17.43 1.27 3.46
C GLN A 148 -18.60 1.05 2.51
N ARG A 149 -18.34 1.06 1.21
CA ARG A 149 -19.32 0.74 0.17
C ARG A 149 -19.09 -0.67 -0.37
N ILE A 150 -20.18 -1.33 -0.70
CA ILE A 150 -20.13 -2.62 -1.39
C ILE A 150 -19.61 -2.38 -2.81
N ILE A 151 -18.59 -3.14 -3.20
CA ILE A 151 -18.09 -3.19 -4.58
C ILE A 151 -18.64 -4.44 -5.27
N ASN A 152 -18.87 -4.33 -6.58
CA ASN A 152 -19.22 -5.46 -7.42
C ASN A 152 -18.02 -5.83 -8.28
N ARG A 153 -17.78 -7.12 -8.41
CA ARG A 153 -16.70 -7.67 -9.20
C ARG A 153 -17.24 -8.78 -10.09
N TYR A 154 -16.78 -8.80 -11.34
CA TYR A 154 -17.04 -9.88 -12.29
C TYR A 154 -15.76 -10.72 -12.38
N ASP A 155 -15.85 -11.98 -12.03
CA ASP A 155 -14.76 -12.95 -12.16
C ASP A 155 -14.74 -13.58 -13.55
#